data_5d74738279f189e0fe478602ce4f5403
#
_entry.id   5d74738279f189e0fe478602ce4f5403
#
_cell.length_a   1.000
_cell.length_b   1.000
_cell.length_c   1.000
_cell.angle_alpha   90.00
_cell.angle_beta   90.00
_cell.angle_gamma   90.00
#
_symmetry.space_group_name_H-M   'P 1'
#
loop_
_entity.id
_entity.type
_entity.pdbx_description
1 polymer ?
#
loop_
_entity_poly.entity_id
_entity_poly.type
_entity_poly.pdbx_seq_one_letter_code
_entity_poly.pdbx_strand_id
1 'polypeptide(L)'
;SKHPFMRGMLAHKLMQRGLSFDQAYQISKDARSYFQQQSEVTTESLMQSVDELIVARYGQEVLKKLNSELFPSGKQISVYRRNATAPFSKGLLTQSITSAGVKPEEAYQIAFYMETNLMKKGIFRISKKKLFEEVYRTISKKYSPKIAQLYKLASRIDELDKPLIIYIGGASGTGKSVMATFLAGRLGINKITGTDTIREIMRLVFKRDLLPSLHNSSIKAGIGMPKTLDKSNRVIGGFCLQAQQVSVGVKAVVDRAVKEKTSMIIEGIHLLPYMQQILKEGTKRAYHIPITLSLMNEKHHKDRFFERGKSNELRKIDPYLRSFENIRIIH
;
A
#
# COMPACT_ATOMS: atom_id res chain seq x y z
N SER A 1 -33.56 -6.21 9.69
CA SER A 1 -32.83 -5.67 8.53
C SER A 1 -32.39 -6.81 7.63
N LYS A 2 -32.71 -6.69 6.32
CA LYS A 2 -32.31 -7.69 5.31
C LYS A 2 -30.91 -7.35 4.81
N HIS A 3 -30.00 -8.33 4.85
CA HIS A 3 -28.65 -8.17 4.33
C HIS A 3 -28.32 -9.32 3.38
N PRO A 4 -27.54 -9.09 2.30
CA PRO A 4 -27.12 -10.17 1.43
C PRO A 4 -26.23 -11.18 2.20
N PHE A 5 -26.35 -12.48 1.84
CA PHE A 5 -25.49 -13.50 2.43
C PHE A 5 -24.01 -13.23 2.07
N MET A 6 -23.25 -12.85 3.06
CA MET A 6 -21.81 -12.57 2.90
C MET A 6 -20.99 -13.71 3.53
N ARG A 7 -20.44 -14.60 2.70
CA ARG A 7 -19.61 -15.74 3.12
C ARG A 7 -18.48 -15.34 4.09
N GLY A 8 -17.85 -14.20 3.84
CA GLY A 8 -16.80 -13.69 4.72
C GLY A 8 -17.27 -13.35 6.12
N MET A 9 -18.49 -12.84 6.27
CA MET A 9 -19.08 -12.55 7.59
C MET A 9 -19.39 -13.83 8.35
N LEU A 10 -19.90 -14.87 7.65
CA LEU A 10 -20.15 -16.17 8.29
C LEU A 10 -18.84 -16.84 8.70
N ALA A 11 -17.85 -16.90 7.81
CA ALA A 11 -16.53 -17.44 8.13
C ALA A 11 -15.92 -16.71 9.35
N HIS A 12 -16.04 -15.39 9.39
CA HIS A 12 -15.57 -14.60 10.52
C HIS A 12 -16.26 -14.96 11.84
N LYS A 13 -17.60 -15.10 11.84
CA LYS A 13 -18.35 -15.55 13.03
C LYS A 13 -17.94 -16.94 13.49
N LEU A 14 -17.70 -17.86 12.56
CA LEU A 14 -17.27 -19.23 12.86
C LEU A 14 -15.85 -19.26 13.47
N MET A 15 -14.96 -18.44 12.95
CA MET A 15 -13.64 -18.28 13.55
C MET A 15 -13.71 -17.65 14.96
N GLN A 16 -14.63 -16.72 15.19
CA GLN A 16 -14.88 -16.18 16.54
C GLN A 16 -15.39 -17.26 17.50
N ARG A 17 -16.12 -18.27 17.03
CA ARG A 17 -16.53 -19.44 17.82
C ARG A 17 -15.39 -20.43 18.07
N GLY A 18 -14.23 -20.30 17.40
CA GLY A 18 -13.04 -21.13 17.64
C GLY A 18 -12.65 -22.08 16.51
N LEU A 19 -13.33 -22.06 15.35
CA LEU A 19 -12.89 -22.81 14.17
C LEU A 19 -11.62 -22.19 13.56
N SER A 20 -10.75 -23.03 12.98
CA SER A 20 -9.65 -22.54 12.17
C SER A 20 -10.16 -21.82 10.91
N PHE A 21 -9.32 -21.04 10.25
CA PHE A 21 -9.68 -20.35 9.00
C PHE A 21 -10.22 -21.34 7.96
N ASP A 22 -9.48 -22.44 7.74
CA ASP A 22 -9.84 -23.44 6.73
C ASP A 22 -11.19 -24.11 7.07
N GLN A 23 -11.41 -24.47 8.32
CA GLN A 23 -12.65 -25.02 8.80
C GLN A 23 -13.82 -24.04 8.62
N ALA A 24 -13.65 -22.81 9.06
CA ALA A 24 -14.67 -21.76 8.95
C ALA A 24 -14.98 -21.42 7.48
N TYR A 25 -13.96 -21.40 6.62
CA TYR A 25 -14.13 -21.17 5.19
C TYR A 25 -14.90 -22.28 4.51
N GLN A 26 -14.57 -23.55 4.79
CA GLN A 26 -15.27 -24.71 4.23
C GLN A 26 -16.74 -24.76 4.66
N ILE A 27 -17.02 -24.61 5.97
CA ILE A 27 -18.40 -24.53 6.47
C ILE A 27 -19.16 -23.37 5.83
N SER A 28 -18.53 -22.21 5.65
CA SER A 28 -19.18 -21.06 5.00
C SER A 28 -19.46 -21.29 3.51
N LYS A 29 -18.64 -22.08 2.84
CA LYS A 29 -18.84 -22.51 1.45
C LYS A 29 -20.01 -23.50 1.36
N ASP A 30 -20.03 -24.49 2.24
CA ASP A 30 -21.06 -25.52 2.28
C ASP A 30 -22.41 -24.88 2.64
N ALA A 31 -22.47 -24.00 3.61
CA ALA A 31 -23.67 -23.24 3.97
C ALA A 31 -24.19 -22.40 2.80
N ARG A 32 -23.31 -21.73 2.04
CA ARG A 32 -23.74 -21.01 0.84
C ARG A 32 -24.38 -21.91 -0.20
N SER A 33 -23.78 -23.08 -0.44
CA SER A 33 -24.32 -24.07 -1.40
C SER A 33 -25.67 -24.60 -0.94
N TYR A 34 -25.83 -24.84 0.36
CA TYR A 34 -27.09 -25.33 0.96
C TYR A 34 -28.24 -24.31 0.77
N PHE A 35 -27.99 -23.03 0.94
CA PHE A 35 -29.00 -21.98 0.81
C PHE A 35 -29.08 -21.32 -0.58
N GLN A 36 -28.40 -21.86 -1.59
CA GLN A 36 -28.31 -21.24 -2.93
C GLN A 36 -29.66 -21.08 -3.63
N GLN A 37 -30.66 -21.93 -3.29
CA GLN A 37 -32.00 -21.87 -3.89
C GLN A 37 -33.02 -21.11 -3.04
N GLN A 38 -32.65 -20.61 -1.87
CA GLN A 38 -33.54 -19.87 -0.99
C GLN A 38 -33.32 -18.36 -1.16
N SER A 39 -34.41 -17.63 -1.39
CA SER A 39 -34.37 -16.18 -1.56
C SER A 39 -34.13 -15.40 -0.25
N GLU A 40 -34.58 -15.97 0.89
CA GLU A 40 -34.43 -15.40 2.22
C GLU A 40 -34.16 -16.49 3.26
N VAL A 41 -33.22 -16.25 4.16
CA VAL A 41 -32.85 -17.14 5.26
C VAL A 41 -32.76 -16.32 6.55
N THR A 42 -33.40 -16.82 7.62
CA THR A 42 -33.25 -16.17 8.94
C THR A 42 -31.88 -16.47 9.53
N THR A 43 -31.40 -15.59 10.40
CA THR A 43 -30.12 -15.82 11.09
C THR A 43 -30.14 -17.09 11.93
N GLU A 44 -31.29 -17.42 12.54
CA GLU A 44 -31.47 -18.61 13.35
C GLU A 44 -31.39 -19.88 12.52
N SER A 45 -32.15 -19.98 11.39
CA SER A 45 -32.07 -21.08 10.46
C SER A 45 -30.68 -21.29 9.87
N LEU A 46 -30.01 -20.19 9.51
CA LEU A 46 -28.60 -20.21 9.04
C LEU A 46 -27.67 -20.81 10.10
N MET A 47 -27.77 -20.38 11.35
CA MET A 47 -26.90 -20.87 12.42
C MET A 47 -27.18 -22.31 12.78
N GLN A 48 -28.43 -22.75 12.74
CA GLN A 48 -28.79 -24.15 12.95
C GLN A 48 -28.20 -25.07 11.87
N SER A 49 -28.35 -24.71 10.59
CA SER A 49 -27.74 -25.49 9.49
C SER A 49 -26.21 -25.47 9.55
N VAL A 50 -25.61 -24.36 9.99
CA VAL A 50 -24.17 -24.26 10.21
C VAL A 50 -23.73 -25.22 11.32
N ASP A 51 -24.47 -25.33 12.43
CA ASP A 51 -24.15 -26.23 13.52
C ASP A 51 -24.28 -27.70 13.07
N GLU A 52 -25.29 -28.03 12.25
CA GLU A 52 -25.44 -29.35 11.63
C GLU A 52 -24.25 -29.69 10.70
N LEU A 53 -23.80 -28.73 9.87
CA LEU A 53 -22.62 -28.90 9.02
C LEU A 53 -21.33 -29.09 9.83
N ILE A 54 -21.20 -28.41 10.97
CA ILE A 54 -20.06 -28.59 11.88
C ILE A 54 -20.08 -30.01 12.46
N VAL A 55 -21.23 -30.45 12.93
CA VAL A 55 -21.37 -31.80 13.49
C VAL A 55 -21.08 -32.86 12.44
N ALA A 56 -21.65 -32.74 11.24
CA ALA A 56 -21.46 -33.68 10.14
C ALA A 56 -19.98 -33.82 9.72
N ARG A 57 -19.21 -32.71 9.79
CA ARG A 57 -17.84 -32.68 9.27
C ARG A 57 -16.75 -32.87 10.34
N TYR A 58 -16.99 -32.38 11.55
CA TYR A 58 -15.99 -32.34 12.62
C TYR A 58 -16.43 -33.01 13.92
N GLY A 59 -17.68 -33.49 13.99
CA GLY A 59 -18.22 -34.22 15.15
C GLY A 59 -18.82 -33.33 16.23
N GLN A 60 -19.64 -33.94 17.09
CA GLN A 60 -20.41 -33.22 18.11
C GLN A 60 -19.56 -32.65 19.24
N GLU A 61 -18.37 -33.23 19.49
CA GLU A 61 -17.44 -32.69 20.49
C GLU A 61 -16.90 -31.34 20.11
N VAL A 62 -16.63 -31.13 18.81
CA VAL A 62 -16.17 -29.82 18.29
C VAL A 62 -17.25 -28.77 18.50
N LEU A 63 -18.51 -29.08 18.20
CA LEU A 63 -19.64 -28.17 18.42
C LEU A 63 -19.82 -27.83 19.91
N LYS A 64 -19.72 -28.82 20.80
CA LYS A 64 -19.77 -28.58 22.26
C LYS A 64 -18.69 -27.65 22.70
N LYS A 65 -17.45 -27.85 22.23
CA LYS A 65 -16.32 -26.96 22.53
C LYS A 65 -16.54 -25.55 22.03
N LEU A 66 -17.05 -25.38 20.83
CA LEU A 66 -17.38 -24.09 20.23
C LEU A 66 -18.48 -23.36 21.00
N ASN A 67 -19.45 -24.06 21.53
CA ASN A 67 -20.53 -23.49 22.34
C ASN A 67 -20.12 -23.18 23.78
N SER A 68 -19.12 -23.86 24.33
CA SER A 68 -18.57 -23.58 25.67
C SER A 68 -17.61 -22.38 25.69
N GLU A 69 -17.04 -22.00 24.52
CA GLU A 69 -16.13 -20.86 24.37
C GLU A 69 -16.83 -19.57 23.87
N LEU A 70 -18.14 -19.38 24.21
CA LEU A 70 -18.88 -18.18 23.85
C LEU A 70 -18.21 -16.93 24.46
N PHE A 71 -17.61 -16.11 23.61
CA PHE A 71 -17.06 -14.82 24.00
C PHE A 71 -18.18 -13.87 24.47
N PRO A 72 -17.95 -13.04 25.50
CA PRO A 72 -18.95 -12.08 25.95
C PRO A 72 -19.30 -11.13 24.78
N SER A 73 -20.56 -11.25 24.34
CA SER A 73 -21.12 -10.40 23.27
C SER A 73 -21.07 -8.93 23.71
N GLY A 74 -20.41 -8.09 22.91
CA GLY A 74 -20.49 -6.64 23.06
C GLY A 74 -19.26 -5.89 23.59
N LYS A 75 -18.21 -6.56 24.08
CA LYS A 75 -16.99 -5.85 24.52
C LYS A 75 -15.97 -5.75 23.37
N GLN A 76 -15.75 -4.53 22.89
CA GLN A 76 -14.75 -4.24 21.86
C GLN A 76 -13.40 -3.92 22.50
N ILE A 77 -12.32 -4.52 21.96
CA ILE A 77 -10.96 -4.19 22.38
C ILE A 77 -10.61 -2.80 21.87
N SER A 78 -10.06 -1.96 22.73
CA SER A 78 -9.53 -0.64 22.39
C SER A 78 -8.01 -0.61 22.52
N VAL A 79 -7.38 0.01 21.51
CA VAL A 79 -5.93 0.24 21.46
C VAL A 79 -5.66 1.72 21.71
N TYR A 80 -4.84 2.01 22.73
CA TYR A 80 -4.52 3.40 23.05
C TYR A 80 -3.05 3.75 22.80
N ARG A 81 -2.81 5.01 22.39
CA ARG A 81 -1.49 5.60 22.20
C ARG A 81 -1.52 7.04 22.69
N ARG A 82 -0.70 7.39 23.70
CA ARG A 82 -0.72 8.74 24.31
C ARG A 82 -2.16 9.19 24.58
N ASN A 83 -2.66 10.22 23.89
CA ASN A 83 -3.98 10.80 24.08
C ASN A 83 -5.06 10.30 23.09
N ALA A 84 -4.76 9.28 22.28
CA ALA A 84 -5.69 8.74 21.30
C ALA A 84 -6.05 7.28 21.63
N THR A 85 -7.33 6.95 21.50
CA THR A 85 -7.85 5.58 21.64
C THR A 85 -8.63 5.24 20.38
N ALA A 86 -8.38 4.08 19.81
CA ALA A 86 -9.09 3.57 18.63
C ALA A 86 -9.52 2.12 18.88
N PRO A 87 -10.59 1.63 18.24
CA PRO A 87 -10.93 0.23 18.29
C PRO A 87 -9.83 -0.64 17.69
N PHE A 88 -9.65 -1.85 18.22
CA PHE A 88 -8.75 -2.84 17.63
C PHE A 88 -9.24 -3.20 16.22
N SER A 89 -8.36 -3.12 15.25
CA SER A 89 -8.66 -3.47 13.85
C SER A 89 -7.76 -4.59 13.36
N LYS A 90 -8.36 -5.76 13.10
CA LYS A 90 -7.66 -6.88 12.46
C LYS A 90 -7.08 -6.49 11.11
N GLY A 91 -7.82 -5.73 10.30
CA GLY A 91 -7.35 -5.29 8.98
C GLY A 91 -6.08 -4.44 9.05
N LEU A 92 -6.03 -3.44 9.94
CA LEU A 92 -4.84 -2.62 10.14
C LEU A 92 -3.66 -3.44 10.68
N LEU A 93 -3.92 -4.38 11.60
CA LEU A 93 -2.87 -5.24 12.11
C LEU A 93 -2.37 -6.21 11.04
N THR A 94 -3.27 -6.81 10.25
CA THR A 94 -2.92 -7.66 9.10
C THR A 94 -2.04 -6.90 8.11
N GLN A 95 -2.43 -5.68 7.73
CA GLN A 95 -1.66 -4.83 6.83
C GLN A 95 -0.25 -4.58 7.39
N SER A 96 -0.14 -4.23 8.66
CA SER A 96 1.15 -3.99 9.32
C SER A 96 2.05 -5.23 9.33
N ILE A 97 1.49 -6.43 9.55
CA ILE A 97 2.22 -7.69 9.54
C ILE A 97 2.62 -8.09 8.10
N THR A 98 1.73 -7.91 7.13
CA THR A 98 2.00 -8.15 5.70
C THR A 98 3.11 -7.24 5.18
N SER A 99 3.17 -6.00 5.63
CA SER A 99 4.26 -5.06 5.30
C SER A 99 5.63 -5.59 5.73
N ALA A 100 5.70 -6.39 6.78
CA ALA A 100 6.94 -7.05 7.20
C ALA A 100 7.34 -8.26 6.31
N GLY A 101 6.47 -8.68 5.40
CA GLY A 101 6.74 -9.79 4.47
C GLY A 101 6.08 -11.11 4.82
N VAL A 102 5.17 -11.12 5.78
CA VAL A 102 4.30 -12.27 6.08
C VAL A 102 3.21 -12.33 5.01
N LYS A 103 2.83 -13.52 4.56
CA LYS A 103 1.73 -13.69 3.61
C LYS A 103 0.42 -13.16 4.18
N PRO A 104 -0.47 -12.55 3.37
CA PRO A 104 -1.71 -11.93 3.86
C PRO A 104 -2.60 -12.87 4.69
N GLU A 105 -2.73 -14.13 4.28
CA GLU A 105 -3.53 -15.14 4.96
C GLU A 105 -2.97 -15.43 6.37
N GLU A 106 -1.65 -15.59 6.47
CA GLU A 106 -0.96 -15.85 7.73
C GLU A 106 -0.95 -14.63 8.63
N ALA A 107 -0.79 -13.43 8.06
CA ALA A 107 -0.88 -12.16 8.77
C ALA A 107 -2.26 -11.96 9.39
N TYR A 108 -3.34 -12.32 8.64
CA TYR A 108 -4.70 -12.29 9.16
C TYR A 108 -4.89 -13.30 10.30
N GLN A 109 -4.35 -14.51 10.19
CA GLN A 109 -4.41 -15.52 11.28
C GLN A 109 -3.72 -15.00 12.54
N ILE A 110 -2.56 -14.31 12.41
CA ILE A 110 -1.89 -13.71 13.56
C ILE A 110 -2.76 -12.61 14.17
N ALA A 111 -3.34 -11.72 13.37
CA ALA A 111 -4.20 -10.65 13.85
C ALA A 111 -5.45 -11.20 14.55
N PHE A 112 -6.04 -12.24 14.01
CA PHE A 112 -7.16 -12.96 14.62
C PHE A 112 -6.78 -13.62 15.95
N TYR A 113 -5.63 -14.32 15.99
CA TYR A 113 -5.09 -14.91 17.20
C TYR A 113 -4.87 -13.86 18.31
N MET A 114 -4.33 -12.68 17.93
CA MET A 114 -4.13 -11.58 18.88
C MET A 114 -5.46 -11.13 19.50
N GLU A 115 -6.49 -10.89 18.68
CA GLU A 115 -7.81 -10.48 19.16
C GLU A 115 -8.39 -11.52 20.13
N THR A 116 -8.40 -12.78 19.69
CA THR A 116 -8.93 -13.90 20.47
C THR A 116 -8.18 -14.08 21.80
N ASN A 117 -6.85 -14.00 21.77
CA ASN A 117 -6.03 -14.15 22.97
C ASN A 117 -6.25 -13.00 23.98
N LEU A 118 -6.39 -11.77 23.47
CA LEU A 118 -6.70 -10.61 24.32
C LEU A 118 -8.09 -10.75 24.97
N MET A 119 -9.10 -11.20 24.20
CA MET A 119 -10.44 -11.44 24.72
C MET A 119 -10.45 -12.57 25.76
N LYS A 120 -9.77 -13.70 25.49
CA LYS A 120 -9.66 -14.81 26.47
C LYS A 120 -9.00 -14.38 27.77
N LYS A 121 -8.04 -13.45 27.72
CA LYS A 121 -7.38 -12.88 28.91
C LYS A 121 -8.17 -11.75 29.58
N GLY A 122 -9.36 -11.40 29.07
CA GLY A 122 -10.16 -10.28 29.58
C GLY A 122 -9.53 -8.90 29.36
N ILE A 123 -8.60 -8.78 28.38
CA ILE A 123 -7.90 -7.54 28.10
C ILE A 123 -8.67 -6.78 27.02
N PHE A 124 -9.54 -5.85 27.42
CA PHE A 124 -10.33 -5.00 26.51
C PHE A 124 -9.69 -3.62 26.28
N ARG A 125 -8.55 -3.34 26.91
CA ARG A 125 -7.79 -2.11 26.69
C ARG A 125 -6.31 -2.43 26.70
N ILE A 126 -5.62 -2.19 25.57
CA ILE A 126 -4.19 -2.49 25.41
C ILE A 126 -3.46 -1.28 24.82
N SER A 127 -2.24 -1.01 25.28
CA SER A 127 -1.41 0.02 24.64
C SER A 127 -0.88 -0.48 23.29
N LYS A 128 -0.74 0.44 22.29
CA LYS A 128 -0.13 0.13 20.99
C LYS A 128 1.24 -0.55 21.18
N LYS A 129 2.02 -0.12 22.16
CA LYS A 129 3.34 -0.71 22.46
C LYS A 129 3.23 -2.17 22.92
N LYS A 130 2.35 -2.49 23.87
CA LYS A 130 2.16 -3.88 24.32
C LYS A 130 1.63 -4.78 23.20
N LEU A 131 0.66 -4.30 22.42
CA LEU A 131 0.16 -5.02 21.26
C LEU A 131 1.29 -5.32 20.26
N PHE A 132 2.13 -4.33 19.96
CA PHE A 132 3.30 -4.50 19.11
C PHE A 132 4.26 -5.57 19.65
N GLU A 133 4.59 -5.55 20.93
CA GLU A 133 5.48 -6.52 21.57
C GLU A 133 4.95 -7.96 21.49
N GLU A 134 3.65 -8.17 21.70
CA GLU A 134 3.01 -9.49 21.56
C GLU A 134 3.05 -10.00 20.11
N VAL A 135 2.75 -9.12 19.13
CA VAL A 135 2.82 -9.45 17.70
C VAL A 135 4.27 -9.76 17.31
N TYR A 136 5.23 -8.93 17.72
CA TYR A 136 6.65 -9.14 17.47
C TYR A 136 7.13 -10.50 17.97
N ARG A 137 6.79 -10.85 19.22
CA ARG A 137 7.13 -12.17 19.80
C ARG A 137 6.51 -13.31 19.00
N THR A 138 5.26 -13.17 18.55
CA THR A 138 4.56 -14.19 17.78
C THR A 138 5.21 -14.39 16.42
N ILE A 139 5.55 -13.30 15.70
CA ILE A 139 6.25 -13.36 14.42
C ILE A 139 7.65 -13.97 14.60
N SER A 140 8.40 -13.55 15.63
CA SER A 140 9.74 -14.06 15.88
C SER A 140 9.76 -15.55 16.16
N LYS A 141 8.76 -16.08 16.89
CA LYS A 141 8.65 -17.51 17.20
C LYS A 141 8.14 -18.34 16.01
N LYS A 142 7.16 -17.84 15.25
CA LYS A 142 6.48 -18.61 14.20
C LYS A 142 7.20 -18.59 12.85
N TYR A 143 7.94 -17.51 12.54
CA TYR A 143 8.56 -17.31 11.23
C TYR A 143 10.09 -17.20 11.34
N SER A 144 10.61 -15.99 11.48
CA SER A 144 12.04 -15.77 11.63
C SER A 144 12.37 -14.45 12.34
N PRO A 145 13.53 -14.34 12.99
CA PRO A 145 14.01 -13.07 13.56
C PRO A 145 14.11 -11.94 12.51
N LYS A 146 14.46 -12.28 11.27
CA LYS A 146 14.55 -11.31 10.16
C LYS A 146 13.22 -10.67 9.85
N ILE A 147 12.14 -11.47 9.74
CA ILE A 147 10.77 -10.95 9.51
C ILE A 147 10.31 -10.11 10.71
N ALA A 148 10.59 -10.56 11.93
CA ALA A 148 10.28 -9.79 13.14
C ALA A 148 11.01 -8.44 13.16
N GLN A 149 12.28 -8.39 12.74
CA GLN A 149 13.02 -7.13 12.60
C GLN A 149 12.39 -6.20 11.55
N LEU A 150 11.95 -6.73 10.39
CA LEU A 150 11.24 -5.93 9.38
C LEU A 150 9.93 -5.37 9.93
N TYR A 151 9.17 -6.16 10.71
CA TYR A 151 7.97 -5.69 11.40
C TYR A 151 8.29 -4.54 12.37
N LYS A 152 9.39 -4.69 13.14
CA LYS A 152 9.87 -3.64 14.04
C LYS A 152 10.28 -2.36 13.30
N LEU A 153 10.95 -2.49 12.15
CA LEU A 153 11.36 -1.34 11.34
C LEU A 153 10.14 -0.61 10.73
N ALA A 154 9.18 -1.36 10.16
CA ALA A 154 7.97 -0.79 9.60
C ALA A 154 7.16 -0.01 10.65
N SER A 155 7.02 -0.56 11.88
CA SER A 155 6.28 0.10 12.96
C SER A 155 6.97 1.37 13.49
N ARG A 156 8.30 1.50 13.36
CA ARG A 156 9.04 2.70 13.77
C ARG A 156 8.72 3.93 12.94
N ILE A 157 8.29 3.74 11.69
CA ILE A 157 7.91 4.88 10.83
C ILE A 157 6.70 5.61 11.41
N ASP A 158 5.77 4.89 12.01
CA ASP A 158 4.64 5.49 12.74
C ASP A 158 5.06 6.25 14.01
N GLU A 159 6.26 6.01 14.51
CA GLU A 159 6.81 6.64 15.72
C GLU A 159 7.68 7.85 15.44
N LEU A 160 7.96 8.13 14.15
CA LEU A 160 8.74 9.31 13.77
C LEU A 160 8.08 10.59 14.28
N ASP A 161 8.88 11.50 14.78
CA ASP A 161 8.45 12.83 15.22
C ASP A 161 8.09 13.76 14.05
N LYS A 162 8.60 13.44 12.85
CA LYS A 162 8.40 14.15 11.59
C LYS A 162 7.96 13.20 10.49
N PRO A 163 7.18 13.68 9.50
CA PRO A 163 6.80 12.86 8.37
C PRO A 163 8.01 12.48 7.51
N LEU A 164 7.93 11.32 6.88
CA LEU A 164 8.92 10.80 5.95
C LEU A 164 8.49 11.09 4.51
N ILE A 165 9.31 11.81 3.77
CA ILE A 165 9.09 12.11 2.35
C ILE A 165 10.16 11.38 1.53
N ILE A 166 9.73 10.41 0.73
CA ILE A 166 10.62 9.64 -0.14
C ILE A 166 10.45 10.12 -1.58
N TYR A 167 11.53 10.46 -2.23
CA TYR A 167 11.57 10.87 -3.64
C TYR A 167 12.20 9.76 -4.46
N ILE A 168 11.49 9.26 -5.48
CA ILE A 168 11.98 8.21 -6.37
C ILE A 168 12.10 8.77 -7.77
N GLY A 169 13.29 9.24 -8.14
CA GLY A 169 13.63 9.77 -9.45
C GLY A 169 14.18 8.70 -10.40
N GLY A 170 14.32 9.08 -11.66
CA GLY A 170 14.92 8.27 -12.72
C GLY A 170 14.16 8.35 -14.03
N ALA A 171 14.76 7.94 -15.13
CA ALA A 171 14.17 7.99 -16.47
C ALA A 171 12.92 7.09 -16.62
N SER A 172 12.17 7.27 -17.69
CA SER A 172 11.05 6.39 -18.03
C SER A 172 11.54 4.93 -18.18
N GLY A 173 10.79 3.97 -17.67
CA GLY A 173 11.14 2.54 -17.76
C GLY A 173 12.06 2.01 -16.66
N THR A 174 12.58 2.84 -15.73
CA THR A 174 13.50 2.38 -14.66
C THR A 174 12.83 1.62 -13.51
N GLY A 175 11.49 1.56 -13.45
CA GLY A 175 10.77 0.81 -12.40
C GLY A 175 10.35 1.66 -11.19
N LYS A 176 10.36 2.99 -11.29
CA LYS A 176 9.99 3.92 -10.20
C LYS A 176 8.65 3.61 -9.54
N SER A 177 7.59 3.48 -10.33
CA SER A 177 6.23 3.23 -9.80
C SER A 177 6.13 1.88 -9.09
N VAL A 178 6.83 0.84 -9.58
CA VAL A 178 6.90 -0.47 -8.91
C VAL A 178 7.62 -0.34 -7.58
N MET A 179 8.76 0.36 -7.55
CA MET A 179 9.51 0.62 -6.32
C MET A 179 8.70 1.46 -5.34
N ALA A 180 7.99 2.49 -5.82
CA ALA A 180 7.13 3.34 -4.99
C ALA A 180 6.02 2.52 -4.31
N THR A 181 5.32 1.68 -5.07
CA THR A 181 4.27 0.80 -4.53
C THR A 181 4.84 -0.22 -3.55
N PHE A 182 5.99 -0.82 -3.87
CA PHE A 182 6.66 -1.77 -2.98
C PHE A 182 7.06 -1.11 -1.66
N LEU A 183 7.72 0.04 -1.70
CA LEU A 183 8.13 0.78 -0.49
C LEU A 183 6.92 1.27 0.30
N ALA A 184 5.89 1.78 -0.36
CA ALA A 184 4.64 2.20 0.27
C ALA A 184 4.02 1.08 1.11
N GLY A 185 3.88 -0.12 0.52
CA GLY A 185 3.40 -1.30 1.22
C GLY A 185 4.30 -1.72 2.39
N ARG A 186 5.63 -1.68 2.21
CA ARG A 186 6.60 -2.05 3.25
C ARG A 186 6.69 -1.06 4.41
N LEU A 187 6.43 0.21 4.15
CA LEU A 187 6.57 1.29 5.11
C LEU A 187 5.23 1.77 5.69
N GLY A 188 4.11 1.18 5.24
CA GLY A 188 2.77 1.61 5.65
C GLY A 188 2.41 3.01 5.16
N ILE A 189 3.06 3.51 4.09
CA ILE A 189 2.81 4.83 3.52
C ILE A 189 1.67 4.73 2.51
N ASN A 190 0.56 5.42 2.77
CA ASN A 190 -0.63 5.33 1.92
C ASN A 190 -0.69 6.42 0.83
N LYS A 191 0.18 7.44 0.88
CA LYS A 191 0.19 8.54 -0.09
C LYS A 191 1.35 8.35 -1.08
N ILE A 192 1.01 8.07 -2.33
CA ILE A 192 1.95 8.06 -3.46
C ILE A 192 1.47 9.08 -4.48
N THR A 193 2.36 9.93 -4.98
CA THR A 193 2.04 10.92 -6.01
C THR A 193 3.08 10.87 -7.13
N GLY A 194 2.62 10.77 -8.37
CA GLY A 194 3.45 10.82 -9.56
C GLY A 194 3.70 12.26 -10.03
N THR A 195 4.94 12.60 -10.42
CA THR A 195 5.23 13.92 -10.97
C THR A 195 4.57 14.16 -12.33
N ASP A 196 4.27 13.11 -13.08
CA ASP A 196 3.50 13.23 -14.32
C ASP A 196 2.06 13.70 -14.04
N THR A 197 1.42 13.23 -12.97
CA THR A 197 0.10 13.70 -12.53
C THR A 197 0.14 15.18 -12.17
N ILE A 198 1.19 15.61 -11.44
CA ILE A 198 1.37 17.03 -11.09
C ILE A 198 1.53 17.86 -12.36
N ARG A 199 2.35 17.43 -13.32
CA ARG A 199 2.52 18.08 -14.62
C ARG A 199 1.20 18.20 -15.36
N GLU A 200 0.39 17.15 -15.42
CA GLU A 200 -0.93 17.18 -16.08
C GLU A 200 -1.88 18.19 -15.45
N ILE A 201 -1.92 18.27 -14.10
CA ILE A 201 -2.72 19.27 -13.40
C ILE A 201 -2.23 20.69 -13.74
N MET A 202 -0.92 20.94 -13.68
CA MET A 202 -0.34 22.24 -14.02
C MET A 202 -0.63 22.63 -15.47
N ARG A 203 -0.60 21.67 -16.40
CA ARG A 203 -0.93 21.88 -17.83
C ARG A 203 -2.38 22.33 -18.04
N LEU A 204 -3.30 21.95 -17.19
CA LEU A 204 -4.69 22.41 -17.25
C LEU A 204 -4.84 23.86 -16.79
N VAL A 205 -4.00 24.31 -15.88
CA VAL A 205 -4.05 25.66 -15.29
C VAL A 205 -3.25 26.67 -16.16
N PHE A 206 -2.07 26.28 -16.61
CA PHE A 206 -1.18 27.16 -17.38
C PHE A 206 -1.33 26.97 -18.87
N LYS A 207 -1.63 28.06 -19.61
CA LYS A 207 -1.73 28.03 -21.07
C LYS A 207 -0.38 27.68 -21.72
N ARG A 208 -0.44 27.11 -22.92
CA ARG A 208 0.73 26.67 -23.68
C ARG A 208 1.71 27.83 -23.97
N ASP A 209 1.18 29.00 -24.24
CA ASP A 209 2.00 30.18 -24.56
C ASP A 209 2.82 30.67 -23.38
N LEU A 210 2.31 30.43 -22.15
CA LEU A 210 3.02 30.81 -20.93
C LEU A 210 4.10 29.79 -20.54
N LEU A 211 3.76 28.49 -20.58
CA LEU A 211 4.69 27.41 -20.19
C LEU A 211 4.69 26.29 -21.23
N PRO A 212 5.28 26.49 -22.41
CA PRO A 212 5.23 25.55 -23.53
C PRO A 212 5.77 24.15 -23.19
N SER A 213 6.80 24.07 -22.34
CA SER A 213 7.45 22.82 -21.94
C SER A 213 6.52 21.88 -21.19
N LEU A 214 5.56 22.38 -20.39
CA LEU A 214 4.59 21.55 -19.68
C LEU A 214 3.66 20.78 -20.60
N HIS A 215 3.40 21.31 -21.81
CA HIS A 215 2.47 20.74 -22.77
C HIS A 215 3.09 19.66 -23.68
N ASN A 216 4.39 19.49 -23.62
CA ASN A 216 5.09 18.40 -24.29
C ASN A 216 5.26 17.21 -23.33
N SER A 217 5.33 15.99 -23.87
CA SER A 217 5.77 14.86 -23.01
C SER A 217 7.23 15.08 -22.62
N SER A 218 7.62 14.59 -21.44
CA SER A 218 8.97 14.82 -20.90
C SER A 218 10.08 14.34 -21.84
N ILE A 219 9.85 13.25 -22.58
CA ILE A 219 10.79 12.73 -23.60
C ILE A 219 10.85 13.58 -24.88
N LYS A 220 9.94 14.54 -25.03
CA LYS A 220 9.85 15.49 -26.15
C LYS A 220 9.95 16.94 -25.68
N ALA A 221 10.33 17.19 -24.44
CA ALA A 221 10.40 18.54 -23.87
C ALA A 221 11.37 19.47 -24.62
N GLY A 222 12.38 18.90 -25.30
CA GLY A 222 13.34 19.66 -26.13
C GLY A 222 12.78 20.27 -27.41
N ILE A 223 11.52 20.01 -27.80
CA ILE A 223 10.92 20.54 -29.04
C ILE A 223 10.89 22.08 -29.06
N GLY A 224 10.70 22.73 -27.91
CA GLY A 224 10.67 24.19 -27.80
C GLY A 224 12.05 24.87 -27.64
N MET A 225 13.14 24.10 -27.65
CA MET A 225 14.50 24.63 -27.48
C MET A 225 15.08 25.14 -28.80
N PRO A 226 16.02 26.14 -28.74
CA PRO A 226 16.66 26.70 -29.92
C PRO A 226 17.29 25.63 -30.84
N LYS A 227 17.06 25.73 -32.14
CA LYS A 227 17.60 24.79 -33.13
C LYS A 227 19.13 24.86 -33.27
N THR A 228 19.75 25.92 -32.80
CA THR A 228 21.20 26.09 -32.75
C THR A 228 21.92 25.13 -31.82
N LEU A 229 21.19 24.57 -30.83
CA LEU A 229 21.72 23.55 -29.94
C LEU A 229 21.71 22.18 -30.61
N ASP A 230 22.70 21.35 -30.33
CA ASP A 230 22.69 19.94 -30.73
C ASP A 230 21.52 19.18 -30.08
N LYS A 231 21.26 17.96 -30.55
CA LYS A 231 20.12 17.17 -30.12
C LYS A 231 20.14 16.90 -28.61
N SER A 232 21.29 16.52 -28.05
CA SER A 232 21.43 16.16 -26.64
C SER A 232 21.15 17.36 -25.74
N ASN A 233 21.76 18.51 -26.06
CA ASN A 233 21.56 19.74 -25.29
C ASN A 233 20.11 20.25 -25.37
N ARG A 234 19.44 20.10 -26.51
CA ARG A 234 18.00 20.42 -26.60
C ARG A 234 17.14 19.51 -25.74
N VAL A 235 17.39 18.20 -25.76
CA VAL A 235 16.63 17.23 -24.96
C VAL A 235 16.83 17.48 -23.47
N ILE A 236 18.09 17.62 -23.03
CA ILE A 236 18.42 17.88 -21.63
C ILE A 236 17.86 19.22 -21.18
N GLY A 237 18.14 20.31 -21.93
CA GLY A 237 17.70 21.65 -21.56
C GLY A 237 16.19 21.78 -21.47
N GLY A 238 15.44 21.26 -22.45
CA GLY A 238 13.99 21.27 -22.42
C GLY A 238 13.41 20.41 -21.28
N PHE A 239 14.03 19.26 -21.00
CA PHE A 239 13.64 18.41 -19.90
C PHE A 239 13.92 19.06 -18.54
N CYS A 240 15.10 19.66 -18.35
CA CYS A 240 15.45 20.37 -17.11
C CYS A 240 14.50 21.56 -16.86
N LEU A 241 14.18 22.34 -17.90
CA LEU A 241 13.21 23.42 -17.79
C LEU A 241 11.83 22.91 -17.36
N GLN A 242 11.34 21.83 -17.98
CA GLN A 242 10.08 21.21 -17.58
C GLN A 242 10.13 20.71 -16.13
N ALA A 243 11.20 20.01 -15.72
CA ALA A 243 11.38 19.51 -14.37
C ALA A 243 11.39 20.66 -13.35
N GLN A 244 12.04 21.77 -13.65
CA GLN A 244 12.05 22.96 -12.82
C GLN A 244 10.63 23.54 -12.64
N GLN A 245 9.86 23.64 -13.70
CA GLN A 245 8.46 24.07 -13.61
C GLN A 245 7.61 23.14 -12.76
N VAL A 246 7.72 21.82 -13.00
CA VAL A 246 6.97 20.79 -12.24
C VAL A 246 7.35 20.79 -10.75
N SER A 247 8.59 21.18 -10.41
CA SER A 247 9.06 21.21 -9.02
C SER A 247 8.24 22.14 -8.12
N VAL A 248 7.64 23.19 -8.69
CA VAL A 248 6.77 24.12 -7.94
C VAL A 248 5.53 23.37 -7.43
N GLY A 249 4.92 22.55 -8.29
CA GLY A 249 3.80 21.71 -7.90
C GLY A 249 4.21 20.58 -6.93
N VAL A 250 5.39 19.98 -7.15
CA VAL A 250 5.95 18.99 -6.22
C VAL A 250 6.15 19.60 -4.85
N LYS A 251 6.73 20.81 -4.77
CA LYS A 251 6.91 21.52 -3.51
C LYS A 251 5.60 21.77 -2.78
N ALA A 252 4.57 22.21 -3.48
CA ALA A 252 3.24 22.45 -2.89
C ALA A 252 2.65 21.16 -2.27
N VAL A 253 2.79 20.01 -2.94
CA VAL A 253 2.35 18.71 -2.44
C VAL A 253 3.15 18.29 -1.20
N VAL A 254 4.48 18.50 -1.20
CA VAL A 254 5.35 18.22 -0.06
C VAL A 254 5.00 19.12 1.14
N ASP A 255 4.87 20.41 0.93
CA ASP A 255 4.55 21.38 1.99
C ASP A 255 3.22 21.04 2.67
N ARG A 256 2.23 20.59 1.88
CA ARG A 256 0.95 20.08 2.40
C ARG A 256 1.14 18.84 3.26
N ALA A 257 1.89 17.85 2.78
CA ALA A 257 2.14 16.61 3.52
C ALA A 257 2.87 16.90 4.84
N VAL A 258 3.83 17.81 4.83
CA VAL A 258 4.55 18.26 6.03
C VAL A 258 3.62 18.97 7.01
N LYS A 259 2.74 19.86 6.53
CA LYS A 259 1.74 20.55 7.36
C LYS A 259 0.77 19.56 8.01
N GLU A 260 0.33 18.54 7.28
CA GLU A 260 -0.55 17.48 7.74
C GLU A 260 0.17 16.39 8.56
N LYS A 261 1.51 16.48 8.72
CA LYS A 261 2.36 15.46 9.36
C LYS A 261 2.16 14.06 8.77
N THR A 262 2.00 13.98 7.46
CA THR A 262 1.73 12.74 6.73
C THR A 262 2.93 12.34 5.90
N SER A 263 3.43 11.11 6.09
CA SER A 263 4.48 10.53 5.26
C SER A 263 3.96 10.24 3.85
N MET A 264 4.80 10.45 2.82
CA MET A 264 4.43 10.20 1.43
C MET A 264 5.61 9.78 0.57
N ILE A 265 5.30 9.17 -0.56
CA ILE A 265 6.26 8.88 -1.63
C ILE A 265 5.89 9.72 -2.84
N ILE A 266 6.88 10.39 -3.41
CA ILE A 266 6.76 11.07 -4.70
C ILE A 266 7.64 10.34 -5.69
N GLU A 267 7.08 9.94 -6.83
CA GLU A 267 7.83 9.28 -7.88
C GLU A 267 7.72 10.00 -9.21
N GLY A 268 8.77 9.98 -10.00
CA GLY A 268 8.68 10.49 -11.37
C GLY A 268 10.01 10.90 -11.97
N ILE A 269 9.93 11.16 -13.28
CA ILE A 269 11.10 11.54 -14.08
C ILE A 269 11.61 12.96 -13.73
N HIS A 270 10.74 13.84 -13.25
CA HIS A 270 11.07 15.25 -12.93
C HIS A 270 11.84 15.41 -11.62
N LEU A 271 12.04 14.33 -10.85
CA LEU A 271 12.81 14.35 -9.60
C LEU A 271 14.31 14.19 -9.88
N LEU A 272 14.91 15.22 -10.43
CA LEU A 272 16.35 15.27 -10.67
C LEU A 272 17.14 15.38 -9.37
N PRO A 273 18.39 14.90 -9.29
CA PRO A 273 19.19 14.94 -8.06
C PRO A 273 19.31 16.35 -7.44
N TYR A 274 19.54 17.38 -8.25
CA TYR A 274 19.62 18.76 -7.75
C TYR A 274 18.26 19.32 -7.27
N MET A 275 17.15 18.90 -7.89
CA MET A 275 15.80 19.27 -7.46
C MET A 275 15.48 18.71 -6.08
N GLN A 276 15.95 17.51 -5.81
CA GLN A 276 15.79 16.87 -4.50
C GLN A 276 16.48 17.68 -3.39
N GLN A 277 17.59 18.35 -3.70
CA GLN A 277 18.26 19.26 -2.78
C GLN A 277 17.41 20.50 -2.50
N ILE A 278 16.85 21.15 -3.52
CA ILE A 278 15.95 22.30 -3.38
C ILE A 278 14.71 21.94 -2.53
N LEU A 279 14.17 20.76 -2.72
CA LEU A 279 13.03 20.27 -1.94
C LEU A 279 13.40 20.02 -0.46
N LYS A 280 14.67 19.66 -0.16
CA LYS A 280 15.16 19.49 1.22
C LYS A 280 15.32 20.82 1.94
N GLU A 281 15.83 21.84 1.28
CA GLU A 281 16.14 23.14 1.90
C GLU A 281 14.91 23.84 2.47
N GLY A 282 13.71 23.52 1.97
CA GLY A 282 12.46 24.13 2.41
C GLY A 282 11.90 23.62 3.75
N THR A 283 12.33 22.46 4.29
CA THR A 283 11.66 21.93 5.49
C THR A 283 12.57 21.12 6.43
N LYS A 284 13.02 21.75 7.48
CA LYS A 284 13.56 21.04 8.67
C LYS A 284 12.48 20.21 9.41
N ARG A 285 11.23 20.19 8.91
CA ARG A 285 10.05 19.58 9.54
C ARG A 285 9.71 18.18 9.02
N ALA A 286 10.52 17.62 8.12
CA ALA A 286 10.34 16.28 7.56
C ALA A 286 11.68 15.55 7.40
N TYR A 287 11.62 14.22 7.33
CA TYR A 287 12.74 13.41 6.87
C TYR A 287 12.63 13.24 5.35
N HIS A 288 13.70 13.59 4.64
CA HIS A 288 13.76 13.55 3.18
C HIS A 288 14.72 12.45 2.72
N ILE A 289 14.22 11.47 1.97
CA ILE A 289 15.02 10.37 1.41
C ILE A 289 14.95 10.43 -0.12
N PRO A 290 16.01 10.92 -0.79
CA PRO A 290 16.11 10.87 -2.24
C PRO A 290 16.64 9.51 -2.69
N ILE A 291 16.00 8.93 -3.71
CA ILE A 291 16.40 7.70 -4.39
C ILE A 291 16.37 7.98 -5.89
N THR A 292 17.44 7.64 -6.59
CA THR A 292 17.48 7.70 -8.07
C THR A 292 17.65 6.30 -8.62
N LEU A 293 16.73 5.88 -9.49
CA LEU A 293 16.79 4.59 -10.18
C LEU A 293 17.42 4.74 -11.55
N SER A 294 18.44 3.96 -11.79
CA SER A 294 19.18 3.92 -13.04
C SER A 294 19.26 2.48 -13.61
N LEU A 295 19.27 2.35 -14.93
CA LEU A 295 19.45 1.10 -15.66
C LEU A 295 20.65 1.24 -16.61
N MET A 296 21.82 0.76 -16.17
CA MET A 296 23.05 0.90 -16.95
C MET A 296 22.98 0.16 -18.30
N ASN A 297 22.38 -1.02 -18.33
CA ASN A 297 22.27 -1.82 -19.54
C ASN A 297 21.12 -1.31 -20.42
N GLU A 298 21.45 -0.80 -21.62
CA GLU A 298 20.50 -0.22 -22.56
C GLU A 298 19.51 -1.25 -23.10
N LYS A 299 19.96 -2.48 -23.40
CA LYS A 299 19.10 -3.57 -23.86
C LYS A 299 18.05 -3.91 -22.82
N HIS A 300 18.45 -4.11 -21.56
CA HIS A 300 17.51 -4.37 -20.46
C HIS A 300 16.55 -3.19 -20.25
N HIS A 301 17.00 -1.96 -20.46
CA HIS A 301 16.13 -0.78 -20.36
C HIS A 301 15.04 -0.80 -21.46
N LYS A 302 15.42 -1.17 -22.69
CA LYS A 302 14.49 -1.30 -23.81
C LYS A 302 13.51 -2.45 -23.63
N ASP A 303 13.99 -3.60 -23.16
CA ASP A 303 13.17 -4.80 -22.92
C ASP A 303 12.03 -4.53 -21.92
N ARG A 304 12.24 -3.70 -20.92
CA ARG A 304 11.20 -3.29 -19.97
C ARG A 304 10.01 -2.56 -20.59
N PHE A 305 10.19 -1.88 -21.70
CA PHE A 305 9.04 -1.30 -22.42
C PHE A 305 8.21 -2.37 -23.10
N PHE A 306 8.84 -3.41 -23.66
CA PHE A 306 8.12 -4.55 -24.24
C PHE A 306 7.36 -5.36 -23.19
N GLU A 307 7.97 -5.63 -22.03
CA GLU A 307 7.29 -6.30 -20.91
C GLU A 307 6.08 -5.51 -20.41
N ARG A 308 6.21 -4.19 -20.36
CA ARG A 308 5.13 -3.28 -19.98
C ARG A 308 3.95 -3.29 -20.95
N GLY A 309 4.21 -3.46 -22.25
CA GLY A 309 3.18 -3.62 -23.27
C GLY A 309 2.45 -4.94 -23.16
N LYS A 310 3.16 -6.03 -22.82
CA LYS A 310 2.56 -7.35 -22.59
C LYS A 310 1.67 -7.40 -21.33
N SER A 311 2.04 -6.69 -20.29
CA SER A 311 1.30 -6.67 -19.02
C SER A 311 0.08 -5.74 -19.04
N ASN A 312 -0.01 -4.82 -20.00
CA ASN A 312 -1.12 -3.87 -20.12
C ASN A 312 -1.33 -3.51 -21.61
N GLU A 313 -2.20 -4.25 -22.29
CA GLU A 313 -2.53 -4.10 -23.71
C GLU A 313 -3.05 -2.70 -24.07
N LEU A 314 -3.67 -1.98 -23.13
CA LEU A 314 -4.18 -0.62 -23.35
C LEU A 314 -3.06 0.43 -23.40
N ARG A 315 -1.83 0.08 -22.99
CA ARG A 315 -0.73 1.04 -22.91
C ARG A 315 0.11 1.01 -24.18
N LYS A 316 -0.01 2.08 -24.98
CA LYS A 316 0.81 2.25 -26.20
C LYS A 316 2.30 2.37 -25.83
N ILE A 317 3.13 1.43 -26.31
CA ILE A 317 4.59 1.41 -26.10
C ILE A 317 5.37 2.11 -27.22
N ASP A 318 4.80 2.19 -28.42
CA ASP A 318 5.44 2.77 -29.60
C ASP A 318 6.02 4.17 -29.39
N PRO A 319 5.33 5.13 -28.71
CA PRO A 319 5.90 6.45 -28.47
C PRO A 319 7.20 6.41 -27.66
N TYR A 320 7.33 5.47 -26.73
CA TYR A 320 8.54 5.29 -25.92
C TYR A 320 9.67 4.68 -26.73
N LEU A 321 9.38 3.66 -27.54
CA LEU A 321 10.39 3.02 -28.40
C LEU A 321 10.92 3.99 -29.46
N ARG A 322 10.04 4.77 -30.10
CA ARG A 322 10.45 5.81 -31.06
C ARG A 322 11.29 6.92 -30.44
N SER A 323 11.14 7.18 -29.16
CA SER A 323 11.85 8.23 -28.43
C SER A 323 12.89 7.65 -27.47
N PHE A 324 13.28 6.39 -27.63
CA PHE A 324 14.15 5.70 -26.70
C PHE A 324 15.51 6.38 -26.55
N GLU A 325 16.08 6.92 -27.63
CA GLU A 325 17.31 7.70 -27.60
C GLU A 325 17.17 8.92 -26.65
N ASN A 326 16.07 9.67 -26.75
CA ASN A 326 15.83 10.81 -25.87
C ASN A 326 15.70 10.34 -24.39
N ILE A 327 15.11 9.17 -24.15
CA ILE A 327 15.03 8.58 -22.81
C ILE A 327 16.44 8.27 -22.30
N ARG A 328 17.34 7.78 -23.13
CA ARG A 328 18.74 7.50 -22.76
C ARG A 328 19.54 8.77 -22.51
N ILE A 329 19.30 9.83 -23.27
CA ILE A 329 19.92 11.14 -23.06
C ILE A 329 19.49 11.72 -21.70
N ILE A 330 18.22 11.57 -21.30
CA ILE A 330 17.70 12.04 -20.01
C ILE A 330 18.20 11.15 -18.85
N HIS A 331 18.43 9.88 -19.13
CA HIS A 331 18.88 8.88 -18.14
C HIS A 331 20.30 9.12 -17.69
#